data_7612ab57a7138ddcb7dd38d23a20f2b5
#
_entry.id   7612ab57a7138ddcb7dd38d23a20f2b5
#
_cell.length_a   1.000
_cell.length_b   1.000
_cell.length_c   1.000
_cell.angle_alpha   90.00
_cell.angle_beta   90.00
_cell.angle_gamma   90.00
#
_symmetry.space_group_name_H-M   'P 1'
#
loop_
_entity.id
_entity.type
_entity.pdbx_description
1 polymer ?
#
loop_
_entity_poly.entity_id
_entity_poly.type
_entity_poly.pdbx_seq_one_letter_code
_entity_poly.pdbx_strand_id
1 'polypeptide(L)'
;MSRTIEISDETFEKIKQHLGEDSYKDITSLQDMVGEKFFFRTVTYHMTGRVKKVIGSILELENAAWIADSGRFMNAIKEGKLNEVEPVGRAYLNINTVSDFFPWRHALPEKQV
;
A
#
# COMPACT_ATOMS: atom_id res chain seq x y z
N MET A 1 25.26 12.11 4.34
CA MET A 1 26.08 11.38 3.62
C MET A 1 26.75 12.22 2.70
N SER A 2 27.77 12.03 2.77
CA SER A 2 28.36 12.53 1.72
C SER A 2 28.29 11.52 0.66
N ARG A 3 27.90 11.91 -0.44
CA ARG A 3 28.00 11.03 -1.55
C ARG A 3 29.46 10.98 -1.91
N THR A 4 29.99 9.80 -1.78
CA THR A 4 31.36 9.61 -2.14
C THR A 4 31.51 9.46 -3.64
N ILE A 5 30.43 9.21 -4.33
CA ILE A 5 30.46 9.07 -5.78
C ILE A 5 30.01 10.37 -6.40
N GLU A 6 30.78 10.84 -7.35
CA GLU A 6 30.44 12.05 -8.07
C GLU A 6 29.41 11.71 -9.11
N ILE A 7 28.23 12.26 -8.98
CA ILE A 7 27.17 12.11 -9.97
C ILE A 7 26.56 13.48 -10.18
N SER A 8 26.06 13.72 -11.37
CA SER A 8 25.43 14.98 -11.68
C SER A 8 24.11 15.07 -10.93
N ASP A 9 23.61 16.28 -10.75
CA ASP A 9 22.33 16.47 -10.10
C ASP A 9 21.23 15.74 -10.84
N GLU A 10 21.29 15.77 -12.17
CA GLU A 10 20.30 15.10 -12.99
C GLU A 10 20.33 13.59 -12.75
N THR A 11 21.52 13.02 -12.74
CA THR A 11 21.65 11.60 -12.50
C THR A 11 21.19 11.24 -11.12
N PHE A 12 21.51 12.08 -10.14
CA PHE A 12 21.09 11.84 -8.77
C PHE A 12 19.58 11.86 -8.65
N GLU A 13 18.91 12.79 -9.33
CA GLU A 13 17.46 12.85 -9.29
C GLU A 13 16.84 11.63 -9.92
N LYS A 14 17.41 11.14 -11.01
CA LYS A 14 16.92 9.92 -11.63
C LYS A 14 17.06 8.73 -10.69
N ILE A 15 18.17 8.61 -10.04
CA ILE A 15 18.41 7.53 -9.09
C ILE A 15 17.43 7.66 -7.94
N LYS A 16 17.22 8.87 -7.46
CA LYS A 16 16.33 9.12 -6.36
C LYS A 16 14.90 8.74 -6.72
N GLN A 17 14.44 9.10 -7.91
CA GLN A 17 13.12 8.73 -8.37
C GLN A 17 12.99 7.22 -8.50
N HIS A 18 14.00 6.61 -9.07
CA HIS A 18 13.99 5.17 -9.24
C HIS A 18 13.95 4.46 -7.89
N LEU A 19 14.78 4.92 -6.96
CA LEU A 19 14.79 4.36 -5.62
C LEU A 19 13.46 4.63 -4.92
N GLY A 20 12.82 5.75 -5.23
CA GLY A 20 11.50 6.05 -4.67
C GLY A 20 10.47 5.05 -5.12
N GLU A 21 10.56 4.60 -6.37
CA GLU A 21 9.65 3.58 -6.86
C GLU A 21 10.01 2.19 -6.36
N ASP A 22 11.32 1.93 -6.24
CA ASP A 22 11.81 0.62 -5.85
C ASP A 22 12.21 0.53 -4.39
N SER A 23 11.97 1.61 -3.63
CA SER A 23 12.40 1.65 -2.24
C SER A 23 11.42 0.98 -1.29
N TYR A 24 10.55 0.16 -1.83
CA TYR A 24 9.65 -0.61 -0.99
C TYR A 24 10.45 -1.63 -0.21
N LYS A 25 9.96 -1.89 0.99
CA LYS A 25 10.53 -2.94 1.79
C LYS A 25 10.47 -4.24 1.01
N ASP A 26 11.55 -4.98 1.05
CA ASP A 26 11.61 -6.27 0.39
C ASP A 26 10.80 -7.26 1.22
N ILE A 27 9.76 -7.83 0.61
CA ILE A 27 8.84 -8.70 1.31
C ILE A 27 9.11 -10.14 0.90
N THR A 28 9.56 -10.94 1.85
CA THR A 28 9.80 -12.35 1.62
C THR A 28 8.91 -13.23 2.48
N SER A 29 8.13 -12.63 3.40
CA SER A 29 7.18 -13.35 4.23
C SER A 29 6.07 -12.40 4.59
N LEU A 30 4.97 -12.93 5.10
CA LEU A 30 3.87 -12.08 5.54
C LEU A 30 4.29 -11.14 6.66
N GLN A 31 5.20 -11.59 7.52
CA GLN A 31 5.66 -10.77 8.63
C GLN A 31 6.34 -9.50 8.14
N ASP A 32 6.96 -9.53 6.97
CA ASP A 32 7.61 -8.35 6.41
C ASP A 32 6.63 -7.26 6.02
N MET A 33 5.35 -7.59 5.94
CA MET A 33 4.32 -6.60 5.61
C MET A 33 3.95 -5.71 6.79
N VAL A 34 4.36 -6.08 7.99
CA VAL A 34 4.01 -5.32 9.19
C VAL A 34 4.60 -3.92 9.11
N GLY A 35 3.74 -2.92 9.36
CA GLY A 35 4.14 -1.52 9.30
C GLY A 35 3.93 -0.87 7.95
N GLU A 36 3.65 -1.65 6.92
CA GLU A 36 3.50 -1.13 5.56
C GLU A 36 2.04 -1.00 5.17
N LYS A 37 1.76 -0.07 4.27
CA LYS A 37 0.40 0.17 3.78
C LYS A 37 0.21 -0.51 2.44
N PHE A 38 -0.96 -1.09 2.25
CA PHE A 38 -1.27 -1.79 1.01
C PHE A 38 -2.68 -1.53 0.54
N PHE A 39 -2.87 -1.69 -0.75
CA PHE A 39 -4.17 -1.74 -1.39
C PHE A 39 -4.38 -3.19 -1.79
N PHE A 40 -5.35 -3.85 -1.15
CA PHE A 40 -5.64 -5.26 -1.37
C PHE A 40 -6.85 -5.40 -2.27
N ARG A 41 -6.78 -6.31 -3.22
CA ARG A 41 -7.92 -6.61 -4.08
C ARG A 41 -8.40 -8.02 -3.82
N THR A 42 -9.71 -8.15 -3.62
CA THR A 42 -10.37 -9.44 -3.54
C THR A 42 -11.35 -9.53 -4.71
N VAL A 43 -12.05 -10.64 -4.80
CA VAL A 43 -12.99 -10.86 -5.92
C VAL A 43 -14.13 -9.86 -5.89
N THR A 44 -14.61 -9.50 -4.70
CA THR A 44 -15.83 -8.72 -4.58
C THR A 44 -15.64 -7.31 -4.06
N TYR A 45 -14.50 -7.01 -3.45
CA TYR A 45 -14.24 -5.68 -2.90
C TYR A 45 -12.73 -5.47 -2.79
N HIS A 46 -12.35 -4.24 -2.46
CA HIS A 46 -10.96 -3.91 -2.21
C HIS A 46 -10.83 -3.33 -0.81
N MET A 47 -9.60 -3.24 -0.33
CA MET A 47 -9.35 -2.72 1.00
C MET A 47 -7.99 -2.07 1.05
N THR A 48 -7.88 -0.94 1.77
CA THR A 48 -6.59 -0.35 2.08
C THR A 48 -6.36 -0.43 3.57
N GLY A 49 -5.10 -0.45 3.98
CA GLY A 49 -4.79 -0.46 5.40
C GLY A 49 -3.31 -0.66 5.63
N ARG A 50 -2.91 -0.40 6.87
CA ARG A 50 -1.55 -0.69 7.32
C ARG A 50 -1.58 -2.00 8.08
N VAL A 51 -0.66 -2.89 7.75
CA VAL A 51 -0.58 -4.17 8.45
C VAL A 51 0.01 -3.94 9.83
N LYS A 52 -0.75 -4.30 10.85
CA LYS A 52 -0.31 -4.16 12.24
C LYS A 52 0.36 -5.43 12.73
N LYS A 53 -0.22 -6.58 12.40
CA LYS A 53 0.42 -7.85 12.75
C LYS A 53 -0.17 -8.98 11.90
N VAL A 54 0.52 -10.10 11.92
CA VAL A 54 0.13 -11.28 11.18
C VAL A 54 -0.28 -12.36 12.17
N ILE A 55 -1.44 -12.96 11.90
CA ILE A 55 -1.97 -14.04 12.73
C ILE A 55 -2.23 -15.21 11.79
N GLY A 56 -1.24 -16.10 11.63
CA GLY A 56 -1.36 -17.16 10.64
C GLY A 56 -1.51 -16.58 9.24
N SER A 57 -2.64 -16.83 8.59
CA SER A 57 -2.93 -16.28 7.28
C SER A 57 -3.82 -15.05 7.34
N ILE A 58 -4.01 -14.49 8.54
CA ILE A 58 -4.83 -13.30 8.73
C ILE A 58 -3.91 -12.11 8.94
N LEU A 59 -4.21 -11.03 8.25
CA LEU A 59 -3.53 -9.75 8.47
C LEU A 59 -4.43 -8.87 9.30
N GLU A 60 -3.95 -8.42 10.45
CA GLU A 60 -4.66 -7.42 11.21
C GLU A 60 -4.25 -6.06 10.68
N LEU A 61 -5.23 -5.28 10.25
CA LEU A 61 -5.00 -3.97 9.65
C LEU A 61 -5.45 -2.88 10.60
N GLU A 62 -4.72 -1.78 10.58
CA GLU A 62 -5.15 -0.56 11.26
C GLU A 62 -5.38 0.52 10.22
N ASN A 63 -6.24 1.46 10.55
CA ASN A 63 -6.66 2.54 9.63
C ASN A 63 -7.13 1.95 8.30
N ALA A 64 -7.85 0.86 8.39
CA ALA A 64 -8.34 0.16 7.21
C ALA A 64 -9.58 0.84 6.67
N ALA A 65 -9.78 0.70 5.37
CA ALA A 65 -10.97 1.18 4.70
C ALA A 65 -11.44 0.12 3.72
N TRP A 66 -12.74 -0.07 3.70
CA TRP A 66 -13.40 -0.95 2.75
C TRP A 66 -13.70 -0.14 1.50
N ILE A 67 -13.29 -0.66 0.37
CA ILE A 67 -13.38 0.06 -0.91
C ILE A 67 -14.42 -0.64 -1.75
N ALA A 68 -15.59 -0.02 -1.88
CA ALA A 68 -16.66 -0.58 -2.68
C ALA A 68 -16.42 -0.30 -4.16
N ASP A 69 -15.86 0.84 -4.46
CA ASP A 69 -15.57 1.23 -5.83
C ASP A 69 -14.25 1.99 -5.85
N SER A 70 -13.25 1.38 -6.43
CA SER A 70 -11.93 2.00 -6.51
C SER A 70 -11.78 2.93 -7.71
N GLY A 71 -12.79 2.97 -8.57
CA GLY A 71 -12.70 3.75 -9.79
C GLY A 71 -11.70 3.11 -10.74
N ARG A 72 -11.04 3.95 -11.53
CA ARG A 72 -10.03 3.44 -12.44
C ARG A 72 -8.81 3.01 -11.64
N PHE A 73 -8.39 1.78 -11.85
CA PHE A 73 -7.31 1.18 -11.06
C PHE A 73 -6.04 2.04 -11.01
N MET A 74 -5.59 2.52 -12.18
CA MET A 74 -4.36 3.29 -12.20
C MET A 74 -4.50 4.64 -11.50
N ASN A 75 -5.70 5.21 -11.49
CA ASN A 75 -5.91 6.45 -10.73
C ASN A 75 -5.82 6.18 -9.23
N ALA A 76 -6.32 5.02 -8.79
CA ALA A 76 -6.20 4.65 -7.39
C ALA A 76 -4.73 4.49 -7.01
N ILE A 77 -3.99 3.75 -7.82
CA ILE A 77 -2.59 3.46 -7.49
C ILE A 77 -1.71 4.70 -7.59
N LYS A 78 -1.83 5.47 -8.67
CA LYS A 78 -0.95 6.61 -8.89
C LYS A 78 -1.33 7.83 -8.07
N GLU A 79 -2.62 8.08 -7.92
CA GLU A 79 -3.10 9.32 -7.34
C GLU A 79 -3.83 9.15 -6.02
N GLY A 80 -4.12 7.91 -5.63
CA GLY A 80 -4.86 7.66 -4.41
C GLY A 80 -6.32 8.01 -4.51
N LYS A 81 -6.86 8.10 -5.70
CA LYS A 81 -8.27 8.44 -5.91
C LYS A 81 -9.14 7.20 -5.86
N LEU A 82 -10.14 7.23 -5.02
CA LEU A 82 -11.08 6.13 -4.82
C LEU A 82 -12.50 6.71 -4.88
N ASN A 83 -13.42 5.95 -5.47
CA ASN A 83 -14.78 6.45 -5.66
C ASN A 83 -15.68 6.24 -4.45
N GLU A 84 -15.69 5.03 -3.89
CA GLU A 84 -16.51 4.74 -2.73
C GLU A 84 -15.68 4.05 -1.66
N VAL A 85 -15.55 4.70 -0.53
CA VAL A 85 -14.65 4.29 0.54
C VAL A 85 -15.37 4.39 1.87
N GLU A 86 -15.24 3.35 2.69
CA GLU A 86 -15.78 3.36 4.04
C GLU A 86 -14.69 2.98 5.02
N PRO A 87 -14.15 3.94 5.74
CA PRO A 87 -13.15 3.64 6.76
C PRO A 87 -13.76 2.80 7.86
N VAL A 88 -13.07 1.73 8.23
CA VAL A 88 -13.56 0.81 9.25
C VAL A 88 -12.62 0.71 10.44
N GLY A 89 -11.43 1.27 10.35
CA GLY A 89 -10.47 1.26 11.45
C GLY A 89 -9.72 -0.05 11.49
N ARG A 90 -10.06 -0.90 12.45
CA ARG A 90 -9.42 -2.20 12.56
C ARG A 90 -10.15 -3.21 11.68
N ALA A 91 -9.39 -3.98 10.93
CA ALA A 91 -9.96 -5.01 10.10
C ALA A 91 -9.05 -6.22 10.10
N TYR A 92 -9.60 -7.36 9.76
CA TYR A 92 -8.85 -8.61 9.65
C TYR A 92 -9.08 -9.15 8.25
N LEU A 93 -8.00 -9.34 7.53
CA LEU A 93 -8.06 -9.75 6.13
C LEU A 93 -7.41 -11.12 5.99
N ASN A 94 -8.15 -12.06 5.43
CA ASN A 94 -7.60 -13.38 5.16
C ASN A 94 -6.81 -13.29 3.86
N ILE A 95 -5.49 -13.47 3.95
CA ILE A 95 -4.63 -13.30 2.80
C ILE A 95 -4.99 -14.27 1.68
N ASN A 96 -5.62 -15.39 2.01
CA ASN A 96 -6.02 -16.37 1.00
C ASN A 96 -7.17 -15.90 0.12
N THR A 97 -7.86 -14.83 0.52
CA THR A 97 -8.95 -14.26 -0.29
C THR A 97 -8.45 -13.12 -1.16
N VAL A 98 -7.19 -12.76 -1.05
CA VAL A 98 -6.62 -11.63 -1.77
C VAL A 98 -6.10 -12.12 -3.11
N SER A 99 -6.59 -11.50 -4.20
CA SER A 99 -6.14 -11.83 -5.55
C SER A 99 -4.74 -11.24 -5.81
N ASP A 100 -4.57 -9.99 -5.43
CA ASP A 100 -3.28 -9.31 -5.52
C ASP A 100 -3.32 -8.13 -4.57
N PHE A 101 -2.16 -7.54 -4.34
CA PHE A 101 -2.09 -6.36 -3.51
C PHE A 101 -0.90 -5.51 -3.96
N PHE A 102 -0.96 -4.23 -3.63
CA PHE A 102 0.01 -3.26 -4.10
C PHE A 102 0.39 -2.33 -2.97
N PRO A 103 1.64 -1.87 -2.93
CA PRO A 103 2.00 -0.87 -1.93
C PRO A 103 1.12 0.37 -2.10
N TRP A 104 0.62 0.90 -0.99
CA TRP A 104 -0.20 2.10 -1.01
C TRP A 104 0.65 3.27 -0.54
N ARG A 105 0.93 4.19 -1.44
CA ARG A 105 1.86 5.28 -1.16
C ARG A 105 1.17 6.56 -0.76
N HIS A 106 -0.11 6.51 -0.54
CA HIS A 106 -0.92 7.68 -0.23
C HIS A 106 -1.38 7.62 1.22
N ALA A 107 -1.98 8.70 1.69
CA ALA A 107 -2.59 8.68 3.01
C ALA A 107 -3.70 7.64 3.02
N LEU A 108 -3.87 6.96 4.14
CA LEU A 108 -4.97 6.01 4.27
C LEU A 108 -6.27 6.79 4.42
N PRO A 109 -7.36 6.34 3.76
CA PRO A 109 -8.63 7.07 3.85
C PRO A 109 -9.13 7.15 5.28
N GLU A 110 -9.58 8.32 5.68
CA GLU A 110 -10.14 8.53 7.01
C GLU A 110 -11.58 9.00 6.95
N LYS A 111 -12.09 9.26 5.78
CA LYS A 111 -13.46 9.75 5.61
C LYS A 111 -14.18 8.93 4.57
N GLN A 112 -15.46 8.76 4.80
CA GLN A 112 -16.32 8.10 3.84
C GLN A 112 -16.46 8.97 2.59
N VAL A 113 -16.44 8.32 1.48
CA VAL A 113 -16.59 9.00 0.19
C VAL A 113 -17.72 8.38 -0.56
#